data_8197344dc25aafbd0a459793b802f9c0
#
_entry.id   8197344dc25aafbd0a459793b802f9c0
#
_cell.length_a   1.000
_cell.length_b   1.000
_cell.length_c   1.000
_cell.angle_alpha   90.00
_cell.angle_beta   90.00
_cell.angle_gamma   90.00
#
_symmetry.space_group_name_H-M   'P 1'
#
loop_
_entity.id
_entity.type
_entity.pdbx_description
1 polymer ?
#
loop_
_entity_poly.entity_id
_entity_poly.type
_entity_poly.pdbx_seq_one_letter_code
_entity_poly.pdbx_strand_id
1 'polypeptide(L)'
;VDTNSAYFAKFCFSLGIHLKRIEVIADDEDEIIEAARRMSKNYDLVVTSGGIGPTYVSNPDICAARCTRLTGDVAHRHDDITYQSIAKAFGLELRLHEPTWAKMRKYSRPHKSQPNFDWDVPSPALTAKMRMAQLPTDPNIPDEEQVIYVKEDLWVPLSVVNGNIHILPGVPRIFEAMLEGLKPRILPRLKDPEGRGMYRMLFSTPLAESQIADYLTQLALKVEPKGVKVGSYPRWGKNRNAVTLVGNDREYMDSLEAEVAKGVQGKRVLVEGEDDTDDETDVKKDKDA
;
A
#
# COMPACT_ATOMS: atom_id res chain seq x y z
N VAL A 1 -3.77 -13.13 2.91
CA VAL A 1 -2.59 -12.49 2.27
C VAL A 1 -2.91 -11.03 2.06
N ASP A 2 -2.05 -10.14 2.53
CA ASP A 2 -2.17 -8.69 2.30
C ASP A 2 -1.75 -8.35 0.87
N THR A 3 -2.72 -8.22 -0.02
CA THR A 3 -2.50 -7.87 -1.42
C THR A 3 -2.40 -6.36 -1.64
N ASN A 4 -3.03 -5.55 -0.79
CA ASN A 4 -3.07 -4.10 -0.92
C ASN A 4 -1.71 -3.47 -0.64
N SER A 5 -1.01 -3.90 0.40
CA SER A 5 0.36 -3.44 0.68
C SER A 5 1.34 -3.84 -0.43
N ALA A 6 1.21 -5.07 -0.96
CA ALA A 6 2.04 -5.52 -2.07
C ALA A 6 1.78 -4.70 -3.35
N TYR A 7 0.52 -4.37 -3.64
CA TYR A 7 0.16 -3.51 -4.75
C TYR A 7 0.69 -2.08 -4.56
N PHE A 8 0.50 -1.51 -3.36
CA PHE A 8 0.98 -0.17 -3.04
C PHE A 8 2.52 -0.05 -3.16
N ALA A 9 3.25 -1.09 -2.74
CA ALA A 9 4.70 -1.12 -2.92
C ALA A 9 5.12 -1.07 -4.40
N LYS A 10 4.42 -1.84 -5.27
CA LYS A 10 4.65 -1.80 -6.73
C LYS A 10 4.26 -0.45 -7.33
N PHE A 11 3.13 0.13 -6.88
CA PHE A 11 2.69 1.45 -7.27
C PHE A 11 3.73 2.52 -6.93
N CYS A 12 4.22 2.53 -5.70
CA CYS A 12 5.28 3.45 -5.28
C CYS A 12 6.55 3.28 -6.14
N PHE A 13 6.98 2.05 -6.35
CA PHE A 13 8.15 1.75 -7.18
C PHE A 13 7.97 2.26 -8.62
N SER A 14 6.80 2.03 -9.22
CA SER A 14 6.50 2.45 -10.60
C SER A 14 6.50 3.97 -10.80
N LEU A 15 6.35 4.74 -9.72
CA LEU A 15 6.34 6.20 -9.75
C LEU A 15 7.61 6.84 -9.15
N GLY A 16 8.58 6.02 -8.70
CA GLY A 16 9.78 6.53 -8.04
C GLY A 16 9.54 7.05 -6.61
N ILE A 17 8.42 6.67 -6.00
CA ILE A 17 8.08 7.01 -4.61
C ILE A 17 8.84 6.08 -3.65
N HIS A 18 9.51 6.64 -2.67
CA HIS A 18 10.18 5.85 -1.64
C HIS A 18 9.19 5.39 -0.58
N LEU A 19 8.71 4.17 -0.68
CA LEU A 19 7.94 3.54 0.38
C LEU A 19 8.83 3.34 1.62
N LYS A 20 8.51 4.03 2.70
CA LYS A 20 9.32 4.03 3.93
C LYS A 20 8.85 3.02 4.95
N ARG A 21 7.53 2.80 5.04
CA ARG A 21 6.93 1.99 6.09
C ARG A 21 5.59 1.42 5.66
N ILE A 22 5.32 0.20 6.10
CA ILE A 22 4.01 -0.42 6.12
C ILE A 22 3.77 -0.87 7.56
N GLU A 23 2.60 -0.59 8.10
CA GLU A 23 2.17 -1.06 9.41
C GLU A 23 0.80 -1.73 9.31
N VAL A 24 0.63 -2.82 10.04
CA VAL A 24 -0.66 -3.46 10.27
C VAL A 24 -1.09 -3.09 11.68
N ILE A 25 -2.22 -2.41 11.78
CA ILE A 25 -2.72 -1.84 13.03
C ILE A 25 -4.02 -2.58 13.37
N ALA A 26 -4.21 -2.93 14.64
CA ALA A 26 -5.43 -3.54 15.10
C ALA A 26 -6.62 -2.56 14.98
N ASP A 27 -7.85 -3.10 14.93
CA ASP A 27 -9.08 -2.30 14.98
C ASP A 27 -9.29 -1.78 16.42
N ASP A 28 -8.38 -0.91 16.82
CA ASP A 28 -8.34 -0.20 18.10
C ASP A 28 -8.23 1.30 17.83
N GLU A 29 -9.13 2.07 18.44
CA GLU A 29 -9.23 3.51 18.18
C GLU A 29 -7.96 4.25 18.58
N ASP A 30 -7.38 3.94 19.73
CA ASP A 30 -6.20 4.65 20.22
C ASP A 30 -4.96 4.32 19.40
N GLU A 31 -4.80 3.07 18.96
CA GLU A 31 -3.72 2.63 18.05
C GLU A 31 -3.82 3.32 16.69
N ILE A 32 -5.03 3.41 16.11
CA ILE A 32 -5.25 4.08 14.83
C ILE A 32 -4.97 5.59 14.96
N ILE A 33 -5.42 6.22 16.05
CA ILE A 33 -5.18 7.65 16.31
C ILE A 33 -3.69 7.95 16.42
N GLU A 34 -2.96 7.14 17.20
CA GLU A 34 -1.51 7.28 17.36
C GLU A 34 -0.81 7.17 16.02
N ALA A 35 -1.08 6.07 15.30
CA ALA A 35 -0.46 5.80 14.01
C ALA A 35 -0.77 6.88 12.98
N ALA A 36 -2.02 7.34 12.88
CA ALA A 36 -2.41 8.40 11.95
C ALA A 36 -1.65 9.70 12.22
N ARG A 37 -1.55 10.13 13.47
CA ARG A 37 -0.80 11.34 13.85
C ARG A 37 0.69 11.21 13.56
N ARG A 38 1.30 10.09 13.94
CA ARG A 38 2.72 9.81 13.75
C ARG A 38 3.07 9.70 12.27
N MET A 39 2.27 8.96 11.50
CA MET A 39 2.49 8.78 10.06
C MET A 39 2.32 10.12 9.32
N SER A 40 1.25 10.86 9.59
CA SER A 40 0.99 12.16 8.95
C SER A 40 2.12 13.17 9.21
N LYS A 41 2.69 13.17 10.43
CA LYS A 41 3.81 14.05 10.78
C LYS A 41 5.11 13.70 10.05
N ASN A 42 5.35 12.40 9.78
CA ASN A 42 6.65 11.91 9.34
C ASN A 42 6.76 11.64 7.83
N TYR A 43 5.64 11.60 7.11
CA TYR A 43 5.60 11.21 5.71
C TYR A 43 4.75 12.15 4.86
N ASP A 44 5.17 12.38 3.62
CA ASP A 44 4.50 13.28 2.67
C ASP A 44 3.20 12.66 2.11
N LEU A 45 3.11 11.34 2.07
CA LEU A 45 1.96 10.57 1.61
C LEU A 45 1.73 9.40 2.55
N VAL A 46 0.54 9.32 3.11
CA VAL A 46 0.06 8.21 3.94
C VAL A 46 -1.18 7.63 3.27
N VAL A 47 -1.22 6.32 3.14
CA VAL A 47 -2.37 5.59 2.57
C VAL A 47 -2.84 4.59 3.61
N THR A 48 -4.13 4.62 3.93
CA THR A 48 -4.78 3.59 4.74
C THR A 48 -5.61 2.66 3.88
N SER A 49 -5.82 1.44 4.33
CA SER A 49 -6.59 0.43 3.60
C SER A 49 -7.51 -0.32 4.55
N GLY A 50 -8.82 -0.16 4.37
CA GLY A 50 -9.84 -0.86 5.15
C GLY A 50 -10.49 -0.04 6.27
N GLY A 51 -11.40 -0.68 6.99
CA GLY A 51 -12.10 -0.11 8.15
C GLY A 51 -13.07 1.04 7.85
N ILE A 52 -13.65 1.09 6.64
CA ILE A 52 -14.58 2.14 6.19
C ILE A 52 -15.96 1.60 5.78
N GLY A 53 -16.30 0.40 6.20
CA GLY A 53 -17.60 -0.23 5.90
C GLY A 53 -18.73 0.27 6.81
N PRO A 54 -19.88 -0.44 6.78
CA PRO A 54 -21.08 -0.03 7.51
C PRO A 54 -21.12 -0.49 8.97
N THR A 55 -20.20 -1.34 9.40
CA THR A 55 -20.27 -2.02 10.70
C THR A 55 -19.60 -1.21 11.81
N TYR A 56 -20.40 -0.61 12.68
CA TYR A 56 -19.95 0.16 13.84
C TYR A 56 -20.91 0.01 15.02
N VAL A 57 -20.41 -0.13 16.25
CA VAL A 57 -21.22 -0.09 17.47
C VAL A 57 -20.91 1.18 18.25
N SER A 58 -21.87 2.10 18.26
CA SER A 58 -21.80 3.39 18.94
C SER A 58 -22.27 3.35 20.40
N ASN A 59 -22.30 2.21 21.08
CA ASN A 59 -22.75 2.13 22.47
C ASN A 59 -21.57 2.05 23.43
N PRO A 60 -21.18 3.15 24.11
CA PRO A 60 -20.12 3.16 25.11
C PRO A 60 -20.39 2.20 26.28
N ASP A 61 -21.68 1.92 26.58
CA ASP A 61 -22.05 1.02 27.68
C ASP A 61 -21.75 -0.47 27.38
N ILE A 62 -21.75 -0.83 26.09
CA ILE A 62 -21.35 -2.19 25.66
C ILE A 62 -19.82 -2.35 25.72
N CYS A 63 -19.07 -1.30 25.47
CA CYS A 63 -17.61 -1.32 25.55
C CYS A 63 -17.14 -1.42 27.01
N ALA A 64 -17.72 -0.65 27.93
CA ALA A 64 -17.38 -0.65 29.35
C ALA A 64 -17.74 -1.97 30.07
N ALA A 65 -18.85 -2.62 29.70
CA ALA A 65 -19.28 -3.87 30.25
C ALA A 65 -18.43 -5.10 29.83
N ARG A 66 -17.63 -4.97 28.78
CA ARG A 66 -16.83 -6.08 28.20
C ARG A 66 -15.35 -6.07 28.55
N CYS A 67 -14.81 -4.95 29.04
CA CYS A 67 -13.40 -4.87 29.48
C CYS A 67 -13.11 -5.60 30.80
N THR A 68 -14.10 -6.14 31.52
CA THR A 68 -13.91 -6.72 32.85
C THR A 68 -13.98 -8.26 32.94
N ARG A 69 -13.97 -8.98 31.80
CA ARG A 69 -13.93 -10.46 31.84
C ARG A 69 -12.80 -11.02 30.98
N LEU A 70 -11.77 -11.49 31.69
CA LEU A 70 -10.72 -12.41 31.22
C LEU A 70 -11.32 -13.83 30.94
N THR A 71 -12.26 -13.93 30.03
CA THR A 71 -12.75 -15.21 29.51
C THR A 71 -12.98 -15.10 28.03
N GLY A 72 -12.26 -15.87 27.29
CA GLY A 72 -12.15 -16.20 25.88
C GLY A 72 -13.29 -16.01 24.90
N ASP A 73 -14.23 -15.13 25.10
CA ASP A 73 -15.21 -14.72 24.09
C ASP A 73 -14.65 -13.55 23.30
N VAL A 74 -14.26 -13.83 22.06
CA VAL A 74 -13.97 -12.83 21.04
C VAL A 74 -15.26 -12.02 20.84
N ALA A 75 -15.38 -10.92 21.58
CA ALA A 75 -16.40 -9.93 21.31
C ALA A 75 -16.21 -9.52 19.86
N HIS A 76 -17.26 -9.63 19.03
CA HIS A 76 -17.24 -9.14 17.67
C HIS A 76 -16.91 -7.65 17.70
N ARG A 77 -15.62 -7.32 17.59
CA ARG A 77 -15.15 -5.98 17.31
C ARG A 77 -15.55 -5.70 15.87
N HIS A 78 -16.35 -4.68 15.70
CA HIS A 78 -16.64 -4.18 14.37
C HIS A 78 -15.42 -3.40 13.90
N ASP A 79 -14.90 -3.77 12.76
CA ASP A 79 -13.64 -3.35 12.16
C ASP A 79 -13.73 -2.06 11.33
N ASP A 80 -14.92 -1.43 11.25
CA ASP A 80 -15.14 -0.22 10.45
C ASP A 80 -15.04 1.04 11.31
N ILE A 81 -13.85 1.31 11.87
CA ILE A 81 -13.60 2.47 12.75
C ILE A 81 -12.58 3.47 12.20
N THR A 82 -12.08 3.25 10.98
CA THR A 82 -11.00 4.09 10.42
C THR A 82 -11.41 5.55 10.25
N TYR A 83 -12.57 5.85 9.68
CA TYR A 83 -13.04 7.23 9.50
C TYR A 83 -13.17 7.95 10.84
N GLN A 84 -13.78 7.31 11.82
CA GLN A 84 -13.98 7.88 13.15
C GLN A 84 -12.67 8.13 13.87
N SER A 85 -11.76 7.14 13.88
CA SER A 85 -10.48 7.25 14.57
C SER A 85 -9.60 8.34 13.94
N ILE A 86 -9.57 8.42 12.61
CA ILE A 86 -8.82 9.47 11.90
C ILE A 86 -9.48 10.84 12.11
N ALA A 87 -10.81 10.95 12.08
CA ALA A 87 -11.50 12.19 12.43
C ALA A 87 -11.08 12.68 13.83
N LYS A 88 -11.15 11.79 14.83
CA LYS A 88 -10.76 12.08 16.21
C LYS A 88 -9.26 12.44 16.33
N ALA A 89 -8.39 11.79 15.54
CA ALA A 89 -6.96 12.09 15.51
C ALA A 89 -6.68 13.55 15.18
N PHE A 90 -7.48 14.16 14.32
CA PHE A 90 -7.30 15.52 13.83
C PHE A 90 -8.37 16.51 14.28
N GLY A 91 -9.20 16.14 15.26
CA GLY A 91 -10.24 17.01 15.82
C GLY A 91 -11.36 17.34 14.83
N LEU A 92 -11.61 16.45 13.87
CA LEU A 92 -12.67 16.57 12.87
C LEU A 92 -13.94 15.86 13.34
N GLU A 93 -15.08 16.27 12.79
CA GLU A 93 -16.35 15.57 12.93
C GLU A 93 -16.63 14.73 11.68
N LEU A 94 -17.30 13.60 11.89
CA LEU A 94 -17.88 12.84 10.79
C LEU A 94 -19.17 13.54 10.33
N ARG A 95 -19.24 13.96 9.08
CA ARG A 95 -20.40 14.62 8.49
C ARG A 95 -20.91 13.83 7.31
N LEU A 96 -22.24 13.76 7.21
CA LEU A 96 -22.87 13.18 6.01
C LEU A 96 -22.47 14.03 4.79
N HIS A 97 -21.72 13.43 3.89
CA HIS A 97 -21.32 14.07 2.65
C HIS A 97 -22.38 13.84 1.58
N GLU A 98 -23.23 14.83 1.36
CA GLU A 98 -24.39 14.72 0.48
C GLU A 98 -24.05 14.26 -0.95
N PRO A 99 -22.97 14.72 -1.60
CA PRO A 99 -22.59 14.20 -2.91
C PRO A 99 -22.27 12.70 -2.89
N THR A 100 -21.58 12.21 -1.84
CA THR A 100 -21.28 10.76 -1.67
C THR A 100 -22.58 9.98 -1.45
N TRP A 101 -23.48 10.50 -0.63
CA TRP A 101 -24.78 9.88 -0.38
C TRP A 101 -25.61 9.78 -1.66
N ALA A 102 -25.68 10.85 -2.44
CA ALA A 102 -26.39 10.86 -3.73
C ALA A 102 -25.77 9.85 -4.73
N LYS A 103 -24.43 9.79 -4.83
CA LYS A 103 -23.74 8.80 -5.66
C LYS A 103 -24.00 7.37 -5.18
N MET A 104 -23.98 7.13 -3.87
CA MET A 104 -24.30 5.82 -3.32
C MET A 104 -25.70 5.38 -3.70
N ARG A 105 -26.71 6.23 -3.55
CA ARG A 105 -28.08 5.93 -3.98
C ARG A 105 -28.17 5.61 -5.47
N LYS A 106 -27.45 6.34 -6.31
CA LYS A 106 -27.45 6.17 -7.77
C LYS A 106 -26.73 4.90 -8.24
N TYR A 107 -25.59 4.57 -7.66
CA TYR A 107 -24.69 3.54 -8.18
C TYR A 107 -24.65 2.26 -7.35
N SER A 108 -25.18 2.25 -6.11
CA SER A 108 -25.28 1.02 -5.33
C SER A 108 -26.28 0.06 -5.94
N ARG A 109 -25.81 -1.17 -6.20
CA ARG A 109 -26.71 -2.25 -6.60
C ARG A 109 -27.35 -2.87 -5.37
N PRO A 110 -28.65 -3.19 -5.40
CA PRO A 110 -29.30 -3.93 -4.33
C PRO A 110 -28.57 -5.26 -4.08
N HIS A 111 -28.32 -5.59 -2.82
CA HIS A 111 -27.79 -6.90 -2.48
C HIS A 111 -28.87 -7.97 -2.70
N LYS A 112 -28.46 -9.18 -3.11
CA LYS A 112 -29.39 -10.29 -3.38
C LYS A 112 -30.30 -10.62 -2.19
N SER A 113 -29.83 -10.42 -0.96
CA SER A 113 -30.62 -10.62 0.26
C SER A 113 -31.55 -9.45 0.60
N GLN A 114 -31.42 -8.32 -0.09
CA GLN A 114 -32.23 -7.11 0.10
C GLN A 114 -32.64 -6.52 -1.26
N PRO A 115 -33.38 -7.28 -2.09
CA PRO A 115 -33.70 -6.85 -3.45
C PRO A 115 -34.58 -5.61 -3.49
N ASN A 116 -35.40 -5.41 -2.44
CA ASN A 116 -36.39 -4.31 -2.30
C ASN A 116 -35.91 -3.30 -1.25
N PHE A 117 -34.62 -3.00 -1.17
CA PHE A 117 -34.10 -2.00 -0.23
C PHE A 117 -34.68 -0.61 -0.58
N ASP A 118 -35.38 -0.01 0.38
CA ASP A 118 -35.95 1.33 0.24
C ASP A 118 -35.01 2.38 0.86
N TRP A 119 -34.65 3.36 0.06
CA TRP A 119 -33.72 4.44 0.45
C TRP A 119 -34.43 5.59 1.21
N ASP A 120 -35.76 5.61 1.22
CA ASP A 120 -36.54 6.69 1.81
C ASP A 120 -37.26 6.27 3.11
N VAL A 121 -37.21 4.96 3.42
CA VAL A 121 -37.82 4.42 4.66
C VAL A 121 -36.74 4.23 5.72
N PRO A 122 -36.85 4.88 6.90
CA PRO A 122 -35.92 4.69 8.01
C PRO A 122 -35.81 3.21 8.40
N SER A 123 -34.56 2.72 8.41
CA SER A 123 -34.27 1.34 8.77
C SER A 123 -32.84 1.21 9.31
N PRO A 124 -32.50 0.16 10.09
CA PRO A 124 -31.11 -0.10 10.50
C PRO A 124 -30.16 -0.23 9.31
N ALA A 125 -30.62 -0.80 8.20
CA ALA A 125 -29.84 -0.94 6.98
C ALA A 125 -29.56 0.42 6.31
N LEU A 126 -30.55 1.34 6.30
CA LEU A 126 -30.36 2.70 5.81
C LEU A 126 -29.35 3.46 6.68
N THR A 127 -29.47 3.37 8.00
CA THR A 127 -28.51 3.95 8.95
C THR A 127 -27.09 3.43 8.71
N ALA A 128 -26.94 2.12 8.50
CA ALA A 128 -25.65 1.51 8.19
C ALA A 128 -25.06 2.04 6.86
N LYS A 129 -25.88 2.21 5.82
CA LYS A 129 -25.44 2.82 4.56
C LYS A 129 -25.06 4.30 4.71
N MET A 130 -25.82 5.08 5.49
CA MET A 130 -25.51 6.49 5.76
C MET A 130 -24.13 6.65 6.41
N ARG A 131 -23.74 5.74 7.30
CA ARG A 131 -22.41 5.77 7.95
C ARG A 131 -21.27 5.72 6.94
N MET A 132 -21.37 4.93 5.88
CA MET A 132 -20.35 4.88 4.83
C MET A 132 -20.19 6.17 4.04
N ALA A 133 -21.19 7.07 4.12
CA ALA A 133 -21.15 8.41 3.52
C ALA A 133 -20.84 9.51 4.55
N GLN A 134 -20.61 9.17 5.81
CA GLN A 134 -20.11 10.09 6.82
C GLN A 134 -18.59 10.17 6.74
N LEU A 135 -18.07 11.30 6.26
CA LEU A 135 -16.64 11.47 6.00
C LEU A 135 -16.01 12.42 7.02
N PRO A 136 -14.72 12.19 7.36
CA PRO A 136 -13.93 13.11 8.17
C PRO A 136 -13.56 14.33 7.33
N THR A 137 -14.37 15.38 7.36
CA THR A 137 -14.16 16.59 6.55
C THR A 137 -13.93 17.81 7.42
N ASP A 138 -13.01 18.69 7.01
CA ASP A 138 -12.75 19.99 7.61
C ASP A 138 -13.60 21.04 6.86
N PRO A 139 -14.51 21.79 7.53
CA PRO A 139 -15.32 22.80 6.89
C PRO A 139 -14.53 23.99 6.32
N ASN A 140 -13.25 24.13 6.70
CA ASN A 140 -12.39 25.19 6.22
C ASN A 140 -11.61 24.83 4.95
N ILE A 141 -11.69 23.57 4.50
CA ILE A 141 -11.01 23.05 3.31
C ILE A 141 -12.05 22.73 2.24
N PRO A 142 -11.82 23.11 0.97
CA PRO A 142 -12.73 22.77 -0.14
C PRO A 142 -12.95 21.25 -0.29
N ASP A 143 -14.17 20.85 -0.60
CA ASP A 143 -14.53 19.43 -0.75
C ASP A 143 -13.69 18.72 -1.81
N GLU A 144 -13.34 19.36 -2.91
CA GLU A 144 -12.50 18.84 -3.99
C GLU A 144 -11.07 18.52 -3.58
N GLU A 145 -10.60 19.06 -2.45
CA GLU A 145 -9.30 18.75 -1.87
C GLU A 145 -9.34 17.57 -0.90
N GLN A 146 -10.50 17.33 -0.27
CA GLN A 146 -10.69 16.30 0.76
C GLN A 146 -11.43 15.06 0.27
N VAL A 147 -12.28 15.20 -0.76
CA VAL A 147 -13.16 14.12 -1.24
C VAL A 147 -12.95 13.94 -2.73
N ILE A 148 -12.26 12.87 -3.12
CA ILE A 148 -11.83 12.62 -4.49
C ILE A 148 -12.60 11.44 -5.06
N TYR A 149 -13.29 11.64 -6.17
CA TYR A 149 -13.87 10.55 -6.96
C TYR A 149 -12.96 10.21 -8.12
N VAL A 150 -12.45 8.98 -8.12
CA VAL A 150 -11.50 8.51 -9.14
C VAL A 150 -12.19 7.98 -10.40
N LYS A 151 -13.49 7.62 -10.29
CA LYS A 151 -14.33 7.18 -11.40
C LYS A 151 -15.76 7.69 -11.20
N GLU A 152 -16.45 7.94 -12.30
CA GLU A 152 -17.81 8.47 -12.24
C GLU A 152 -18.81 7.48 -11.63
N ASP A 153 -18.68 6.20 -11.96
CA ASP A 153 -19.54 5.10 -11.52
C ASP A 153 -19.16 4.50 -10.15
N LEU A 154 -18.06 4.96 -9.56
CA LEU A 154 -17.63 4.57 -8.22
C LEU A 154 -18.14 5.58 -7.19
N TRP A 155 -19.09 5.12 -6.35
CA TRP A 155 -19.65 5.99 -5.32
C TRP A 155 -18.74 6.21 -4.11
N VAL A 156 -17.86 5.24 -3.80
CA VAL A 156 -16.90 5.34 -2.69
C VAL A 156 -15.87 6.41 -3.02
N PRO A 157 -15.77 7.48 -2.24
CA PRO A 157 -14.71 8.46 -2.44
C PRO A 157 -13.39 8.01 -1.80
N LEU A 158 -12.31 8.58 -2.27
CA LEU A 158 -11.07 8.64 -1.54
C LEU A 158 -11.14 9.89 -0.64
N SER A 159 -11.03 9.68 0.68
CA SER A 159 -11.05 10.77 1.65
C SER A 159 -9.62 11.19 1.99
N VAL A 160 -9.35 12.50 2.01
CA VAL A 160 -8.04 13.06 2.35
C VAL A 160 -8.15 13.85 3.65
N VAL A 161 -7.37 13.49 4.65
CA VAL A 161 -7.31 14.17 5.94
C VAL A 161 -5.93 14.76 6.17
N ASN A 162 -5.88 15.92 6.76
CA ASN A 162 -4.64 16.65 7.06
C ASN A 162 -3.71 16.82 5.82
N GLY A 163 -4.29 16.84 4.62
CA GLY A 163 -3.60 17.06 3.35
C GLY A 163 -2.73 15.91 2.85
N ASN A 164 -2.42 14.91 3.69
CA ASN A 164 -1.52 13.82 3.32
C ASN A 164 -1.99 12.41 3.68
N ILE A 165 -3.03 12.25 4.50
CA ILE A 165 -3.63 10.93 4.77
C ILE A 165 -4.73 10.66 3.76
N HIS A 166 -4.56 9.61 2.99
CA HIS A 166 -5.50 9.15 1.96
C HIS A 166 -6.16 7.87 2.44
N ILE A 167 -7.48 7.92 2.69
CA ILE A 167 -8.25 6.82 3.25
C ILE A 167 -8.93 6.05 2.12
N LEU A 168 -8.56 4.77 1.96
CA LEU A 168 -9.05 3.88 0.92
C LEU A 168 -9.72 2.65 1.52
N PRO A 169 -10.66 2.02 0.77
CA PRO A 169 -11.31 0.77 1.19
C PRO A 169 -10.35 -0.41 1.17
N GLY A 170 -10.66 -1.43 1.96
CA GLY A 170 -9.88 -2.69 2.01
C GLY A 170 -10.10 -3.61 0.80
N VAL A 171 -11.14 -3.39 -0.01
CA VAL A 171 -11.45 -4.24 -1.17
C VAL A 171 -10.40 -4.05 -2.27
N PRO A 172 -9.57 -5.08 -2.61
CA PRO A 172 -8.38 -4.91 -3.46
C PRO A 172 -8.67 -4.21 -4.79
N ARG A 173 -9.68 -4.65 -5.53
CA ARG A 173 -10.04 -4.06 -6.83
C ARG A 173 -10.40 -2.57 -6.76
N ILE A 174 -11.00 -2.14 -5.65
CA ILE A 174 -11.36 -0.74 -5.45
C ILE A 174 -10.13 0.05 -5.01
N PHE A 175 -9.35 -0.49 -4.08
CA PHE A 175 -8.09 0.07 -3.62
C PHE A 175 -7.14 0.36 -4.80
N GLU A 176 -6.91 -0.63 -5.65
CA GLU A 176 -6.07 -0.51 -6.85
C GLU A 176 -6.59 0.57 -7.80
N ALA A 177 -7.90 0.54 -8.11
CA ALA A 177 -8.52 1.54 -8.98
C ALA A 177 -8.42 2.96 -8.41
N MET A 178 -8.50 3.12 -7.09
CA MET A 178 -8.35 4.42 -6.42
C MET A 178 -6.91 4.93 -6.49
N LEU A 179 -5.92 4.07 -6.27
CA LEU A 179 -4.51 4.45 -6.42
C LEU A 179 -4.19 4.89 -7.85
N GLU A 180 -4.67 4.15 -8.85
CA GLU A 180 -4.48 4.52 -10.25
C GLU A 180 -5.13 5.89 -10.56
N GLY A 181 -6.34 6.12 -10.06
CA GLY A 181 -7.04 7.40 -10.21
C GLY A 181 -6.41 8.56 -9.44
N LEU A 182 -5.56 8.28 -8.45
CA LEU A 182 -4.85 9.30 -7.68
C LEU A 182 -3.56 9.78 -8.37
N LYS A 183 -3.04 9.02 -9.35
CA LYS A 183 -1.80 9.37 -10.09
C LYS A 183 -1.75 10.82 -10.57
N PRO A 184 -2.78 11.38 -11.23
CA PRO A 184 -2.73 12.76 -11.73
C PRO A 184 -2.52 13.81 -10.63
N ARG A 185 -2.88 13.50 -9.38
CA ARG A 185 -2.67 14.38 -8.22
C ARG A 185 -1.32 14.16 -7.54
N ILE A 186 -0.74 12.96 -7.67
CA ILE A 186 0.56 12.59 -7.11
C ILE A 186 1.70 13.07 -8.01
N LEU A 187 1.61 12.83 -9.33
CA LEU A 187 2.69 13.10 -10.28
C LEU A 187 3.29 14.50 -10.18
N PRO A 188 2.50 15.60 -10.09
CA PRO A 188 3.05 16.95 -9.97
C PRO A 188 3.85 17.19 -8.67
N ARG A 189 3.68 16.34 -7.65
CA ARG A 189 4.35 16.44 -6.35
C ARG A 189 5.66 15.64 -6.30
N LEU A 190 5.92 14.82 -7.33
CA LEU A 190 7.14 14.01 -7.39
C LEU A 190 8.35 14.82 -7.84
N LYS A 191 9.53 14.36 -7.46
CA LYS A 191 10.80 14.91 -7.98
C LYS A 191 10.92 14.73 -9.50
N ASP A 192 10.37 13.65 -10.02
CA ASP A 192 10.19 13.40 -11.45
C ASP A 192 8.68 13.39 -11.77
N PRO A 193 8.10 14.53 -12.21
CA PRO A 193 6.68 14.61 -12.53
C PRO A 193 6.26 13.76 -13.74
N GLU A 194 7.20 13.29 -14.55
CA GLU A 194 6.94 12.34 -15.64
C GLU A 194 6.69 10.94 -15.12
N GLY A 195 7.04 10.67 -13.84
CA GLY A 195 6.78 9.40 -13.18
C GLY A 195 7.49 8.23 -13.84
N ARG A 196 8.75 8.45 -14.31
CA ARG A 196 9.55 7.39 -14.95
C ARG A 196 9.85 6.21 -14.01
N GLY A 197 9.64 6.40 -12.72
CA GLY A 197 9.74 5.35 -11.73
C GLY A 197 11.16 4.95 -11.38
N MET A 198 11.25 3.85 -10.63
CA MET A 198 12.52 3.20 -10.33
C MET A 198 12.82 2.13 -11.38
N TYR A 199 14.06 2.09 -11.82
CA TYR A 199 14.57 1.05 -12.69
C TYR A 199 15.36 0.03 -11.87
N ARG A 200 15.16 -1.25 -12.14
CA ARG A 200 15.87 -2.36 -11.48
C ARG A 200 16.63 -3.17 -12.52
N MET A 201 17.92 -3.36 -12.27
CA MET A 201 18.73 -4.34 -12.97
C MET A 201 18.98 -5.54 -12.04
N LEU A 202 18.87 -6.73 -12.59
CA LEU A 202 19.06 -7.98 -11.87
C LEU A 202 20.17 -8.78 -12.53
N PHE A 203 21.12 -9.24 -11.72
CA PHE A 203 22.21 -10.12 -12.15
C PHE A 203 22.14 -11.43 -11.39
N SER A 204 22.33 -12.52 -12.11
CA SER A 204 22.52 -13.85 -11.52
C SER A 204 24.00 -14.17 -11.47
N THR A 205 24.50 -14.57 -10.31
CA THR A 205 25.92 -14.91 -10.07
C THR A 205 26.07 -16.29 -9.45
N PRO A 206 27.04 -17.09 -9.87
CA PRO A 206 27.40 -18.35 -9.21
C PRO A 206 28.21 -18.15 -7.93
N LEU A 207 28.70 -16.94 -7.66
CA LEU A 207 29.53 -16.65 -6.51
C LEU A 207 28.71 -16.52 -5.23
N ALA A 208 29.27 -17.00 -4.12
CA ALA A 208 28.69 -16.77 -2.80
C ALA A 208 28.76 -15.27 -2.43
N GLU A 209 27.82 -14.80 -1.61
CA GLU A 209 27.78 -13.39 -1.18
C GLU A 209 29.09 -12.93 -0.55
N SER A 210 29.77 -13.80 0.23
CA SER A 210 31.05 -13.50 0.85
C SER A 210 32.18 -13.24 -0.16
N GLN A 211 32.11 -13.82 -1.35
CA GLN A 211 33.09 -13.64 -2.42
C GLN A 211 32.92 -12.31 -3.17
N ILE A 212 31.71 -11.80 -3.23
CA ILE A 212 31.37 -10.56 -3.94
C ILE A 212 31.19 -9.36 -3.00
N ALA A 213 31.19 -9.57 -1.67
CA ALA A 213 30.87 -8.55 -0.68
C ALA A 213 31.76 -7.29 -0.79
N ASP A 214 33.07 -7.48 -0.95
CA ASP A 214 34.00 -6.35 -1.10
C ASP A 214 33.74 -5.57 -2.39
N TYR A 215 33.55 -6.25 -3.50
CA TYR A 215 33.19 -5.62 -4.78
C TYR A 215 31.87 -4.85 -4.66
N LEU A 216 30.83 -5.45 -4.07
CA LEU A 216 29.53 -4.78 -3.90
C LEU A 216 29.61 -3.56 -2.98
N THR A 217 30.48 -3.60 -1.97
CA THR A 217 30.74 -2.45 -1.10
C THR A 217 31.36 -1.30 -1.89
N GLN A 218 32.39 -1.58 -2.70
CA GLN A 218 33.02 -0.57 -3.55
C GLN A 218 32.07 -0.03 -4.61
N LEU A 219 31.28 -0.91 -5.22
CA LEU A 219 30.25 -0.51 -6.18
C LEU A 219 29.21 0.39 -5.52
N ALA A 220 28.71 0.04 -4.33
CA ALA A 220 27.73 0.84 -3.59
C ALA A 220 28.27 2.26 -3.31
N LEU A 221 29.50 2.39 -2.82
CA LEU A 221 30.14 3.69 -2.59
C LEU A 221 30.26 4.53 -3.88
N LYS A 222 30.50 3.88 -5.02
CA LYS A 222 30.61 4.55 -6.32
C LYS A 222 29.28 5.06 -6.82
N VAL A 223 28.19 4.25 -6.67
CA VAL A 223 26.90 4.53 -7.33
C VAL A 223 25.88 5.24 -6.42
N GLU A 224 26.03 5.17 -5.10
CA GLU A 224 25.13 5.81 -4.14
C GLU A 224 24.99 7.34 -4.35
N PRO A 225 26.10 8.10 -4.65
CA PRO A 225 25.99 9.53 -4.96
C PRO A 225 25.14 9.83 -6.21
N LYS A 226 24.94 8.83 -7.10
CA LYS A 226 24.07 8.90 -8.28
C LYS A 226 22.67 8.37 -8.02
N GLY A 227 22.32 8.09 -6.76
CA GLY A 227 21.00 7.61 -6.36
C GLY A 227 20.74 6.14 -6.72
N VAL A 228 21.76 5.35 -7.01
CA VAL A 228 21.62 3.91 -7.27
C VAL A 228 21.92 3.14 -6.01
N LYS A 229 21.06 2.19 -5.66
CA LYS A 229 21.24 1.25 -4.55
C LYS A 229 21.65 -0.10 -5.06
N VAL A 230 22.57 -0.74 -4.34
CA VAL A 230 23.07 -2.08 -4.60
C VAL A 230 22.57 -3.02 -3.51
N GLY A 231 22.12 -4.21 -3.89
CA GLY A 231 21.71 -5.26 -2.96
C GLY A 231 22.09 -6.64 -3.48
N SER A 232 22.33 -7.58 -2.57
CA SER A 232 22.49 -9.00 -2.89
C SER A 232 21.46 -9.82 -2.12
N TYR A 233 21.05 -10.93 -2.71
CA TYR A 233 20.05 -11.83 -2.15
C TYR A 233 20.48 -13.27 -2.38
N PRO A 234 20.73 -14.06 -1.31
CA PRO A 234 20.98 -15.47 -1.45
C PRO A 234 19.69 -16.15 -1.89
N ARG A 235 19.80 -17.05 -2.87
CA ARG A 235 18.67 -17.86 -3.34
C ARG A 235 18.72 -19.21 -2.67
N TRP A 236 17.86 -19.39 -1.66
CA TRP A 236 17.84 -20.60 -0.85
C TRP A 236 17.60 -21.86 -1.72
N GLY A 237 18.45 -22.87 -1.54
CA GLY A 237 18.38 -24.12 -2.30
C GLY A 237 18.83 -24.03 -3.76
N LYS A 238 19.47 -22.94 -4.16
CA LYS A 238 20.05 -22.73 -5.49
C LYS A 238 21.53 -22.43 -5.40
N ASN A 239 22.28 -22.81 -6.42
CA ASN A 239 23.72 -22.55 -6.52
C ASN A 239 24.05 -21.14 -7.06
N ARG A 240 23.05 -20.26 -7.12
CA ARG A 240 23.16 -18.91 -7.66
C ARG A 240 22.57 -17.90 -6.72
N ASN A 241 23.20 -16.74 -6.64
CA ASN A 241 22.71 -15.59 -5.91
C ASN A 241 22.25 -14.50 -6.87
N ALA A 242 21.40 -13.61 -6.38
CA ALA A 242 20.90 -12.47 -7.13
C ALA A 242 21.56 -11.17 -6.63
N VAL A 243 22.06 -10.35 -7.56
CA VAL A 243 22.52 -8.99 -7.29
C VAL A 243 21.61 -8.01 -8.00
N THR A 244 21.19 -6.95 -7.29
CA THR A 244 20.29 -5.94 -7.84
C THR A 244 20.88 -4.55 -7.75
N LEU A 245 20.68 -3.77 -8.80
CA LEU A 245 20.86 -2.33 -8.80
C LEU A 245 19.47 -1.68 -8.97
N VAL A 246 19.18 -0.66 -8.18
CA VAL A 246 17.91 0.08 -8.25
C VAL A 246 18.19 1.58 -8.23
N GLY A 247 17.69 2.30 -9.21
CA GLY A 247 17.85 3.74 -9.35
C GLY A 247 16.89 4.34 -10.39
N ASN A 248 16.90 5.66 -10.54
CA ASN A 248 16.00 6.37 -11.48
C ASN A 248 16.68 6.65 -12.82
N ASP A 249 18.00 6.76 -12.84
CA ASP A 249 18.77 7.05 -14.05
C ASP A 249 19.07 5.76 -14.81
N ARG A 250 18.18 5.44 -15.74
CA ARG A 250 18.27 4.21 -16.53
C ARG A 250 19.53 4.20 -17.41
N GLU A 251 19.87 5.30 -18.04
CA GLU A 251 21.01 5.39 -18.95
C GLU A 251 22.32 5.16 -18.19
N TYR A 252 22.48 5.81 -17.04
CA TYR A 252 23.60 5.57 -16.16
C TYR A 252 23.67 4.11 -15.69
N MET A 253 22.53 3.53 -15.28
CA MET A 253 22.50 2.14 -14.82
C MET A 253 22.86 1.16 -15.96
N ASP A 254 22.31 1.35 -17.16
CA ASP A 254 22.66 0.51 -18.32
C ASP A 254 24.16 0.61 -18.67
N SER A 255 24.82 1.75 -18.42
CA SER A 255 26.26 1.90 -18.60
C SER A 255 27.10 1.06 -17.61
N LEU A 256 26.53 0.66 -16.49
CA LEU A 256 27.18 -0.17 -15.48
C LEU A 256 27.10 -1.68 -15.76
N GLU A 257 26.26 -2.11 -16.71
CA GLU A 257 25.94 -3.51 -16.95
C GLU A 257 27.19 -4.39 -17.12
N ALA A 258 28.10 -4.01 -18.03
CA ALA A 258 29.29 -4.79 -18.32
C ALA A 258 30.28 -4.84 -17.13
N GLU A 259 30.41 -3.76 -16.38
CA GLU A 259 31.24 -3.68 -15.19
C GLU A 259 30.70 -4.60 -14.09
N VAL A 260 29.37 -4.52 -13.83
CA VAL A 260 28.72 -5.32 -12.78
C VAL A 260 28.75 -6.80 -13.14
N ALA A 261 28.39 -7.16 -14.39
CA ALA A 261 28.45 -8.56 -14.85
C ALA A 261 29.83 -9.17 -14.65
N LYS A 262 30.89 -8.41 -14.96
CA LYS A 262 32.29 -8.85 -14.75
C LYS A 262 32.63 -8.96 -13.26
N GLY A 263 32.23 -7.97 -12.45
CA GLY A 263 32.56 -7.90 -11.03
C GLY A 263 31.91 -9.00 -10.21
N VAL A 264 30.69 -9.41 -10.57
CA VAL A 264 29.98 -10.51 -9.92
C VAL A 264 30.16 -11.86 -10.64
N GLN A 265 30.97 -11.92 -11.71
CA GLN A 265 31.11 -13.09 -12.59
C GLN A 265 29.76 -13.69 -13.00
N GLY A 266 28.81 -12.82 -13.27
CA GLY A 266 27.41 -13.17 -13.51
C GLY A 266 26.88 -12.63 -14.82
N LYS A 267 25.60 -12.88 -15.08
CA LYS A 267 24.90 -12.35 -16.24
C LYS A 267 23.65 -11.58 -15.81
N ARG A 268 23.26 -10.59 -16.61
CA ARG A 268 21.99 -9.91 -16.45
C ARG A 268 20.85 -10.87 -16.76
N VAL A 269 19.82 -10.84 -15.93
CA VAL A 269 18.57 -11.61 -16.11
C VAL A 269 17.38 -10.67 -15.99
N LEU A 270 16.26 -10.99 -16.65
CA LEU A 270 15.05 -10.18 -16.59
C LEU A 270 14.20 -10.54 -15.39
N VAL A 271 14.18 -11.81 -15.04
CA VAL A 271 13.39 -12.36 -13.93
C VAL A 271 14.30 -13.23 -13.07
N GLU A 272 14.08 -13.19 -11.76
CA GLU A 272 14.77 -14.07 -10.83
C GLU A 272 14.43 -15.53 -11.13
N GLY A 273 15.46 -16.35 -11.33
CA GLY A 273 15.30 -17.77 -11.67
C GLY A 273 15.23 -18.07 -13.17
N GLU A 274 15.39 -17.09 -14.02
CA GLU A 274 15.44 -17.28 -15.48
C GLU A 274 16.51 -18.29 -15.93
N ASP A 275 17.57 -18.41 -15.16
CA ASP A 275 18.71 -19.28 -15.43
C ASP A 275 18.78 -20.54 -14.54
N ASP A 276 17.70 -20.90 -13.84
CA ASP A 276 17.65 -22.10 -12.98
C ASP A 276 17.74 -23.41 -13.74
N THR A 277 17.42 -23.43 -15.02
CA THR A 277 17.52 -24.62 -15.89
C THR A 277 18.96 -25.06 -16.16
N ASP A 278 19.91 -24.14 -16.01
CA ASP A 278 21.33 -24.46 -16.23
C ASP A 278 21.91 -25.29 -15.06
N ASP A 279 21.28 -25.29 -13.88
CA ASP A 279 21.77 -25.95 -12.67
C ASP A 279 21.34 -27.44 -12.56
N GLU A 280 20.30 -27.89 -13.29
CA GLU A 280 19.84 -29.26 -13.22
C GLU A 280 20.77 -30.29 -13.89
N THR A 281 21.69 -29.82 -14.71
CA THR A 281 22.66 -30.69 -15.41
C THR A 281 23.88 -31.05 -14.57
N ASP A 282 24.23 -30.25 -13.54
CA ASP A 282 25.42 -30.48 -12.72
C ASP A 282 25.17 -31.38 -11.50
N VAL A 283 23.92 -31.40 -10.97
CA VAL A 283 23.56 -32.22 -9.79
C VAL A 283 23.51 -33.73 -10.10
N LYS A 284 23.40 -34.13 -11.38
CA LYS A 284 23.41 -35.55 -11.75
C LYS A 284 24.78 -36.19 -11.84
N LYS A 285 25.87 -35.38 -11.86
CA LYS A 285 27.22 -35.96 -11.96
C LYS A 285 27.84 -36.31 -10.60
N ASP A 286 27.33 -35.77 -9.50
CA ASP A 286 27.90 -36.05 -8.16
C ASP A 286 27.18 -37.16 -7.38
N LYS A 287 26.15 -37.82 -7.98
CA LYS A 287 25.44 -38.96 -7.37
C LYS A 287 25.89 -40.32 -7.88
N ASP A 288 26.75 -40.35 -8.91
CA ASP A 288 27.29 -41.59 -9.50
C ASP A 288 28.82 -41.71 -9.35
N ALA A 289 29.41 -41.02 -8.36
CA ALA A 289 30.85 -41.14 -8.01
C ALA A 289 31.04 -41.75 -6.62
#